data_9f8e2257ec976f995fc1bead43ca8f1c
#
_entry.id   9f8e2257ec976f995fc1bead43ca8f1c
#
_cell.length_a   1.000
_cell.length_b   1.000
_cell.length_c   1.000
_cell.angle_alpha   90.00
_cell.angle_beta   90.00
_cell.angle_gamma   90.00
#
_symmetry.space_group_name_H-M   'P 1'
#
loop_
_entity.id
_entity.type
_entity.pdbx_description
1 polymer ?
#
loop_
_entity_poly.entity_id
_entity_poly.type
_entity_poly.pdbx_seq_one_letter_code
_entity_poly.pdbx_strand_id
1 'polypeptide(L)'
;MSAIDKYAVKQFLMSLQDSICQQLEQEDGKAVFVEDAWHREPGERLGGGGRSRVLRDGLVFEQGGVNFSHVEGKEMPASATAHRPELAGRRFEAMGVSLVIHPKNPYVPTSHANVRFFIAEKEGEXPIWWFGGGFDLTPFYPFEEDCQSWHDTAKAICAPFGEXVYAEHKAWCDKYFFLPHRNETRGVGGLFFDDLNHWEFDKCFDYIKAVGEGYCQAYLPIVSRRKDIEYGEREREFQLYRRGRYVEFNLVYDRGTLFGLQSGGRTESILMSMPPLARWEYRYEPEAGTXEAELYERYLKPREW
;
A
#
# COMPACT_ATOMS: atom_id res chain seq x y z
N MET A 1 -4.73 31.82 7.53
CA MET A 1 -4.90 30.37 7.31
C MET A 1 -4.84 30.08 5.82
N SER A 2 -3.91 29.26 5.36
CA SER A 2 -3.84 28.92 3.94
C SER A 2 -4.99 27.99 3.58
N ALA A 3 -5.54 28.17 2.39
CA ALA A 3 -6.61 27.32 1.90
C ALA A 3 -6.07 25.91 1.66
N ILE A 4 -6.94 24.92 1.81
CA ILE A 4 -6.58 23.53 1.51
C ILE A 4 -6.52 23.39 -0.02
N ASP A 5 -5.35 23.14 -0.55
CA ASP A 5 -5.13 23.08 -1.99
C ASP A 5 -5.25 21.64 -2.47
N LYS A 6 -6.50 21.20 -2.63
CA LYS A 6 -6.73 19.80 -3.06
C LYS A 6 -6.29 19.56 -4.50
N TYR A 7 -6.23 20.62 -5.31
CA TYR A 7 -5.71 20.47 -6.68
C TYR A 7 -4.22 20.11 -6.65
N ALA A 8 -3.45 20.77 -5.77
CA ALA A 8 -2.03 20.44 -5.64
C ALA A 8 -1.84 19.01 -5.16
N VAL A 9 -2.72 18.54 -4.27
CA VAL A 9 -2.64 17.14 -3.83
C VAL A 9 -2.88 16.20 -5.01
N LYS A 10 -3.90 16.47 -5.81
CA LYS A 10 -4.19 15.62 -6.97
C LYS A 10 -3.02 15.59 -7.94
N GLN A 11 -2.43 16.75 -8.23
CA GLN A 11 -1.30 16.83 -9.15
C GLN A 11 -0.11 16.05 -8.63
N PHE A 12 0.15 16.15 -7.32
CA PHE A 12 1.22 15.35 -6.73
C PHE A 12 0.97 13.86 -6.90
N LEU A 13 -0.26 13.42 -6.62
CA LEU A 13 -0.57 11.99 -6.69
C LEU A 13 -0.43 11.45 -8.11
N MET A 14 -0.89 12.21 -9.11
CA MET A 14 -0.76 11.76 -10.49
C MET A 14 0.69 11.70 -10.93
N SER A 15 1.49 12.70 -10.54
CA SER A 15 2.92 12.69 -10.83
C SER A 15 3.63 11.53 -10.13
N LEU A 16 3.20 11.24 -8.90
CA LEU A 16 3.77 10.12 -8.15
C LEU A 16 3.51 8.80 -8.86
N GLN A 17 2.29 8.60 -9.34
CA GLN A 17 1.99 7.38 -10.10
C GLN A 17 2.91 7.27 -11.32
N ASP A 18 3.08 8.37 -12.05
CA ASP A 18 3.95 8.38 -13.23
C ASP A 18 5.38 7.99 -12.85
N SER A 19 5.90 8.61 -11.80
CA SER A 19 7.28 8.38 -11.37
C SER A 19 7.50 6.94 -10.89
N ILE A 20 6.60 6.43 -10.09
CA ILE A 20 6.73 5.07 -9.59
C ILE A 20 6.70 4.06 -10.73
N CYS A 21 5.75 4.22 -11.66
CA CYS A 21 5.65 3.30 -12.78
C CYS A 21 6.91 3.35 -13.63
N GLN A 22 7.44 4.54 -13.88
CA GLN A 22 8.65 4.66 -14.68
C GLN A 22 9.84 3.97 -14.00
N GLN A 23 10.00 4.16 -12.70
CA GLN A 23 11.11 3.55 -11.98
C GLN A 23 11.00 2.03 -11.94
N LEU A 24 9.78 1.51 -11.74
CA LEU A 24 9.58 0.06 -11.75
C LEU A 24 9.84 -0.52 -13.14
N GLU A 25 9.42 0.17 -14.20
CA GLU A 25 9.69 -0.29 -15.56
C GLU A 25 11.18 -0.34 -15.84
N GLN A 26 11.92 0.67 -15.38
CA GLN A 26 13.37 0.68 -15.58
C GLN A 26 14.04 -0.49 -14.87
N GLU A 27 13.58 -0.78 -13.65
CA GLU A 27 14.13 -1.92 -12.89
C GLU A 27 13.80 -3.24 -13.56
N ASP A 28 12.59 -3.35 -14.12
CA ASP A 28 12.17 -4.60 -14.78
C ASP A 28 12.94 -4.87 -16.07
N GLY A 29 13.12 -3.86 -16.88
CA GLY A 29 13.87 -3.96 -18.11
C GLY A 29 13.14 -4.55 -19.32
N LYS A 30 11.91 -5.03 -19.16
CA LYS A 30 11.15 -5.62 -20.25
C LYS A 30 9.71 -5.17 -20.28
N ALA A 31 8.95 -5.41 -19.21
CA ALA A 31 7.52 -5.13 -19.19
C ALA A 31 7.25 -3.66 -18.91
N VAL A 32 6.10 -3.19 -19.37
CA VAL A 32 5.64 -1.83 -19.13
C VAL A 32 4.23 -1.89 -18.54
N PHE A 33 3.87 -0.84 -17.81
CA PHE A 33 2.51 -0.72 -17.29
C PHE A 33 1.54 -0.37 -18.40
N VAL A 34 0.39 -1.03 -18.39
CA VAL A 34 -0.71 -0.73 -19.30
C VAL A 34 -1.75 0.05 -18.52
N GLU A 35 -2.15 1.20 -19.05
CA GLU A 35 -3.06 2.09 -18.34
C GLU A 35 -4.50 1.82 -18.75
N ASP A 36 -5.38 1.76 -17.76
CA ASP A 36 -6.82 1.71 -17.95
C ASP A 36 -7.39 2.94 -17.25
N ALA A 37 -7.66 4.01 -18.03
CA ALA A 37 -8.23 5.23 -17.49
C ALA A 37 -9.74 5.09 -17.49
N TRP A 38 -10.38 5.55 -16.42
CA TRP A 38 -11.82 5.37 -16.27
C TRP A 38 -12.44 6.59 -15.61
N HIS A 39 -13.72 6.81 -15.93
CA HIS A 39 -14.51 7.89 -15.36
C HIS A 39 -15.88 7.34 -15.00
N ARG A 40 -16.44 7.87 -13.91
CA ARG A 40 -17.82 7.54 -13.57
C ARG A 40 -18.76 8.38 -14.40
N GLU A 41 -19.89 7.79 -14.77
CA GLU A 41 -20.86 8.47 -15.65
C GLU A 41 -21.62 9.54 -14.87
N PRO A 42 -22.00 10.65 -15.52
CA PRO A 42 -22.87 11.63 -14.88
C PRO A 42 -24.14 10.96 -14.36
N GLY A 43 -24.57 11.34 -13.18
CA GLY A 43 -25.77 10.78 -12.58
C GLY A 43 -25.54 9.60 -11.66
N GLU A 44 -24.35 9.04 -11.65
CA GLU A 44 -24.03 8.01 -10.66
C GLU A 44 -23.94 8.64 -9.26
N ARG A 45 -24.12 7.82 -8.23
CA ARG A 45 -24.03 8.28 -6.87
C ARG A 45 -22.67 8.89 -6.55
N LEU A 46 -21.61 8.30 -7.08
CA LEU A 46 -20.24 8.78 -6.92
C LEU A 46 -19.73 9.30 -8.25
N GLY A 47 -18.89 10.33 -8.19
CA GLY A 47 -18.23 10.90 -9.36
C GLY A 47 -16.74 10.65 -9.31
N GLY A 48 -16.04 11.22 -10.30
CA GLY A 48 -14.60 11.13 -10.39
C GLY A 48 -14.16 10.04 -11.32
N GLY A 49 -12.91 9.58 -11.14
CA GLY A 49 -12.34 8.58 -12.02
C GLY A 49 -10.97 8.17 -11.55
N GLY A 50 -10.19 7.60 -12.44
CA GLY A 50 -8.86 7.19 -12.07
C GLY A 50 -8.06 6.64 -13.22
N ARG A 51 -6.85 6.20 -12.90
CA ARG A 51 -5.94 5.55 -13.84
C ARG A 51 -5.38 4.31 -13.15
N SER A 52 -5.79 3.14 -13.60
CA SER A 52 -5.27 1.88 -13.08
C SER A 52 -4.18 1.41 -14.03
N ARG A 53 -2.99 1.19 -13.50
CA ARG A 53 -1.86 0.73 -14.32
C ARG A 53 -1.42 -0.63 -13.83
N VAL A 54 -1.29 -1.56 -14.77
CA VAL A 54 -0.96 -2.96 -14.45
C VAL A 54 0.21 -3.41 -15.30
N LEU A 55 1.20 -4.00 -14.65
CA LEU A 55 2.35 -4.62 -15.31
C LEU A 55 2.27 -6.11 -15.06
N ARG A 56 2.49 -6.91 -16.12
CA ARG A 56 2.45 -8.37 -15.99
C ARG A 56 3.58 -9.01 -16.76
N ASP A 57 4.02 -10.15 -16.26
CA ASP A 57 4.95 -11.04 -16.95
C ASP A 57 6.27 -10.37 -17.29
N GLY A 58 6.76 -9.55 -16.38
CA GLY A 58 8.06 -8.90 -16.56
C GLY A 58 9.21 -9.83 -16.30
N LEU A 59 10.39 -9.32 -16.55
CA LEU A 59 11.60 -10.06 -16.17
C LEU A 59 11.74 -10.14 -14.65
N VAL A 60 11.39 -9.08 -13.94
CA VAL A 60 11.54 -8.97 -12.51
C VAL A 60 10.20 -9.04 -11.81
N PHE A 61 9.22 -8.30 -12.29
CA PHE A 61 7.91 -8.22 -11.65
C PHE A 61 6.92 -9.11 -12.37
N GLU A 62 6.42 -10.10 -11.64
CA GLU A 62 5.45 -11.02 -12.21
C GLU A 62 4.12 -10.32 -12.44
N GLN A 63 3.72 -9.50 -11.45
CA GLN A 63 2.52 -8.68 -11.60
C GLN A 63 2.60 -7.51 -10.64
N GLY A 64 2.18 -6.36 -11.10
CA GLY A 64 2.10 -5.20 -10.25
C GLY A 64 0.99 -4.29 -10.68
N GLY A 65 0.37 -3.66 -9.70
CA GLY A 65 -0.65 -2.67 -9.97
C GLY A 65 -0.34 -1.38 -9.25
N VAL A 66 -0.45 -0.26 -9.96
CA VAL A 66 -0.29 1.07 -9.39
C VAL A 66 -1.52 1.85 -9.78
N ASN A 67 -2.36 2.16 -8.81
CA ASN A 67 -3.67 2.74 -9.05
C ASN A 67 -3.75 4.17 -8.53
N PHE A 68 -4.21 5.09 -9.37
CA PHE A 68 -4.65 6.40 -8.93
C PHE A 68 -6.16 6.45 -8.99
N SER A 69 -6.81 6.90 -7.91
CA SER A 69 -8.25 7.08 -7.93
C SER A 69 -8.63 8.42 -7.32
N HIS A 70 -9.73 8.97 -7.80
CA HIS A 70 -10.30 10.22 -7.31
C HIS A 70 -11.81 10.02 -7.27
N VAL A 71 -12.37 9.97 -6.07
CA VAL A 71 -13.79 9.75 -5.85
C VAL A 71 -14.41 11.04 -5.33
N GLU A 72 -15.57 11.39 -5.86
CA GLU A 72 -16.33 12.56 -5.39
C GLU A 72 -17.75 12.10 -5.03
N GLY A 73 -18.31 12.73 -4.01
CA GLY A 73 -19.68 12.45 -3.64
C GLY A 73 -20.37 13.67 -3.07
N LYS A 74 -21.67 13.77 -3.30
CA LYS A 74 -22.45 14.90 -2.81
C LYS A 74 -22.79 14.77 -1.34
N GLU A 75 -22.82 13.56 -0.82
CA GLU A 75 -23.01 13.32 0.61
C GLU A 75 -22.32 12.05 1.04
N MET A 76 -21.95 12.04 2.33
CA MET A 76 -21.25 10.92 2.90
C MET A 76 -22.17 9.73 3.05
N PRO A 77 -21.65 8.50 2.87
CA PRO A 77 -22.45 7.30 3.17
C PRO A 77 -22.87 7.27 4.64
N ALA A 78 -24.02 6.65 4.91
CA ALA A 78 -24.52 6.56 6.27
C ALA A 78 -23.54 5.84 7.20
N SER A 79 -22.82 4.84 6.67
CA SER A 79 -21.85 4.11 7.50
C SER A 79 -20.71 5.02 7.97
N ALA A 80 -20.31 5.99 7.14
CA ALA A 80 -19.25 6.91 7.53
C ALA A 80 -19.72 7.91 8.56
N THR A 81 -20.95 8.44 8.41
CA THR A 81 -21.45 9.45 9.34
C THR A 81 -21.86 8.84 10.68
N ALA A 82 -22.12 7.53 10.73
CA ALA A 82 -22.42 6.87 12.00
C ALA A 82 -21.25 6.99 12.98
N HIS A 83 -20.02 6.90 12.47
CA HIS A 83 -18.82 7.00 13.31
C HIS A 83 -18.31 8.43 13.43
N ARG A 84 -18.60 9.28 12.45
CA ARG A 84 -18.14 10.65 12.43
C ARG A 84 -19.31 11.57 12.04
N PRO A 85 -20.18 11.88 13.00
CA PRO A 85 -21.38 12.65 12.68
C PRO A 85 -21.09 14.04 12.11
N GLU A 86 -19.91 14.58 12.39
CA GLU A 86 -19.54 15.91 11.85
C GLU A 86 -19.41 15.91 10.33
N LEU A 87 -19.32 14.75 9.69
CA LEU A 87 -19.26 14.63 8.24
C LEU A 87 -20.64 14.73 7.57
N ALA A 88 -21.70 14.61 8.34
CA ALA A 88 -23.05 14.59 7.77
C ALA A 88 -23.35 15.88 7.03
N GLY A 89 -23.99 15.75 5.86
CA GLY A 89 -24.39 16.89 5.06
C GLY A 89 -23.26 17.51 4.24
N ARG A 90 -22.11 16.89 4.22
CA ARG A 90 -20.97 17.41 3.49
C ARG A 90 -20.77 16.68 2.18
N ARG A 91 -20.38 17.40 1.15
CA ARG A 91 -19.82 16.77 -0.04
C ARG A 91 -18.38 16.35 0.27
N PHE A 92 -17.85 15.39 -0.44
CA PHE A 92 -16.52 14.89 -0.13
C PHE A 92 -15.73 14.54 -1.38
N GLU A 93 -14.42 14.50 -1.22
CA GLU A 93 -13.50 13.94 -2.21
C GLU A 93 -12.49 13.05 -1.49
N ALA A 94 -12.17 11.94 -2.12
CA ALA A 94 -11.10 11.04 -1.65
C ALA A 94 -10.22 10.73 -2.83
N MET A 95 -8.92 10.84 -2.66
CA MET A 95 -8.00 10.58 -3.76
C MET A 95 -6.73 9.94 -3.23
N GLY A 96 -6.11 9.12 -4.06
CA GLY A 96 -4.91 8.46 -3.60
C GLY A 96 -4.23 7.63 -4.68
N VAL A 97 -3.02 7.20 -4.34
CA VAL A 97 -2.26 6.23 -5.11
C VAL A 97 -2.03 5.03 -4.22
N SER A 98 -2.33 3.83 -4.75
CA SER A 98 -2.02 2.61 -4.03
C SER A 98 -1.35 1.64 -4.99
N LEU A 99 -0.49 0.79 -4.44
CA LEU A 99 0.21 -0.17 -5.28
C LEU A 99 0.52 -1.44 -4.49
N VAL A 100 0.56 -2.55 -5.23
CA VAL A 100 1.12 -3.80 -4.73
C VAL A 100 1.94 -4.39 -5.86
N ILE A 101 3.17 -4.80 -5.54
CA ILE A 101 4.11 -5.32 -6.52
C ILE A 101 4.49 -6.74 -6.11
N HIS A 102 4.28 -7.69 -7.01
CA HIS A 102 4.58 -9.11 -6.78
C HIS A 102 5.73 -9.54 -7.69
N PRO A 103 6.95 -9.60 -7.16
CA PRO A 103 8.09 -10.04 -7.96
C PRO A 103 8.04 -11.52 -8.31
N LYS A 104 8.70 -11.87 -9.40
CA LYS A 104 8.79 -13.24 -9.87
C LYS A 104 9.72 -14.08 -8.99
N ASN A 105 10.87 -13.52 -8.64
CA ASN A 105 11.90 -14.23 -7.88
C ASN A 105 11.50 -14.31 -6.41
N PRO A 106 11.44 -15.51 -5.82
CA PRO A 106 11.03 -15.66 -4.42
C PRO A 106 11.93 -14.93 -3.42
N TYR A 107 13.14 -14.56 -3.81
CA TYR A 107 14.05 -13.84 -2.94
C TYR A 107 13.79 -12.33 -2.95
N VAL A 108 12.91 -11.85 -3.83
CA VAL A 108 12.54 -10.44 -3.88
C VAL A 108 11.20 -10.27 -3.18
N PRO A 109 11.13 -9.43 -2.14
CA PRO A 109 9.87 -9.28 -1.39
C PRO A 109 8.75 -8.65 -2.20
N THR A 110 7.53 -9.01 -1.88
CA THR A 110 6.35 -8.25 -2.27
C THR A 110 6.35 -6.93 -1.50
N SER A 111 5.86 -5.87 -2.11
CA SER A 111 5.75 -4.59 -1.43
C SER A 111 4.41 -3.93 -1.72
N HIS A 112 4.02 -3.06 -0.80
CA HIS A 112 2.77 -2.31 -0.88
C HIS A 112 3.05 -0.88 -0.45
N ALA A 113 2.35 0.07 -1.07
CA ALA A 113 2.38 1.45 -0.63
C ALA A 113 1.02 2.08 -0.91
N ASN A 114 0.71 3.09 -0.14
CA ASN A 114 -0.53 3.85 -0.31
C ASN A 114 -0.30 5.25 0.26
N VAL A 115 -0.72 6.27 -0.47
CA VAL A 115 -0.83 7.63 0.07
C VAL A 115 -2.14 8.18 -0.41
N ARG A 116 -2.91 8.76 0.52
CA ARG A 116 -4.27 9.18 0.21
C ARG A 116 -4.67 10.41 0.98
N PHE A 117 -5.68 11.11 0.46
CA PHE A 117 -6.20 12.36 0.99
C PHE A 117 -7.71 12.31 0.98
N PHE A 118 -8.32 12.83 2.04
CA PHE A 118 -9.76 12.95 2.16
C PHE A 118 -10.12 14.36 2.57
N ILE A 119 -11.17 14.92 1.96
CA ILE A 119 -11.69 16.23 2.37
C ILE A 119 -13.21 16.21 2.25
N ALA A 120 -13.87 16.76 3.28
CA ALA A 120 -15.33 16.90 3.31
C ALA A 120 -15.66 18.36 3.54
N GLU A 121 -16.51 18.91 2.70
CA GLU A 121 -16.76 20.35 2.67
C GLU A 121 -18.23 20.66 2.73
N LYS A 122 -18.54 21.77 3.41
CA LYS A 122 -19.89 22.31 3.50
C LYS A 122 -19.78 23.82 3.50
N GLU A 123 -20.61 24.46 2.71
CA GLU A 123 -20.56 25.92 2.59
C GLU A 123 -20.70 26.56 3.96
N GLY A 124 -19.82 27.52 4.27
CA GLY A 124 -19.85 28.24 5.53
C GLY A 124 -19.18 27.53 6.69
N GLU A 125 -18.58 26.37 6.46
CA GLU A 125 -17.91 25.64 7.54
C GLU A 125 -16.50 25.25 7.13
N UNK A 126 -15.58 24.95 7.88
CA UNK A 126 -14.37 24.56 7.72
C UNK A 126 -14.40 23.28 7.17
N PRO A 127 -13.53 23.12 6.38
CA PRO A 127 -13.43 21.75 5.84
C PRO A 127 -12.86 20.75 6.84
N ILE A 128 -13.27 19.52 6.68
CA ILE A 128 -12.69 18.42 7.44
C ILE A 128 -11.82 17.64 6.48
N TRP A 129 -10.55 17.44 6.85
CA TRP A 129 -9.61 16.77 5.95
C TRP A 129 -8.64 15.91 6.75
N TRP A 130 -8.09 14.89 6.08
CA TRP A 130 -6.98 14.13 6.65
C TRP A 130 -6.24 13.40 5.54
N PHE A 131 -5.03 12.98 5.88
CA PHE A 131 -4.22 12.11 5.04
C PHE A 131 -4.08 10.75 5.68
N GLY A 132 -3.79 9.74 4.84
CA GLY A 132 -3.44 8.41 5.31
C GLY A 132 -2.43 7.81 4.37
N GLY A 133 -1.81 6.71 4.78
CA GLY A 133 -0.86 6.06 3.91
C GLY A 133 0.10 5.15 4.64
N GLY A 134 1.17 4.82 3.92
CA GLY A 134 2.23 3.97 4.45
C GLY A 134 2.83 3.09 3.37
N PHE A 135 3.77 2.26 3.78
CA PHE A 135 4.28 1.19 2.93
C PHE A 135 4.76 0.03 3.80
N ASP A 136 4.70 -1.17 3.25
CA ASP A 136 5.12 -2.35 3.99
C ASP A 136 5.72 -3.39 3.07
N LEU A 137 6.58 -4.23 3.64
CA LEU A 137 7.40 -5.20 2.92
C LEU A 137 7.05 -6.61 3.37
N THR A 138 6.86 -7.52 2.40
CA THR A 138 6.51 -8.91 2.67
C THR A 138 7.51 -9.83 2.00
N PRO A 139 8.59 -10.19 2.70
CA PRO A 139 9.55 -11.14 2.14
C PRO A 139 9.10 -12.59 2.35
N PHE A 140 9.61 -13.48 1.50
CA PHE A 140 9.40 -14.92 1.66
C PHE A 140 10.68 -15.59 2.13
N TYR A 141 11.82 -15.17 1.61
CA TYR A 141 13.16 -15.59 2.06
C TYR A 141 13.91 -14.33 2.46
N PRO A 142 13.67 -13.84 3.68
CA PRO A 142 14.20 -12.54 4.05
C PRO A 142 15.69 -12.52 4.24
N PHE A 143 16.30 -11.39 3.90
CA PHE A 143 17.66 -11.05 4.26
C PHE A 143 17.59 -9.98 5.33
N GLU A 144 18.29 -10.20 6.41
CA GLU A 144 18.26 -9.27 7.55
C GLU A 144 18.61 -7.84 7.11
N GLU A 145 19.66 -7.72 6.28
CA GLU A 145 20.09 -6.38 5.85
C GLU A 145 19.06 -5.67 4.97
N ASP A 146 18.26 -6.41 4.23
CA ASP A 146 17.19 -5.80 3.42
C ASP A 146 16.10 -5.22 4.31
N CYS A 147 15.70 -6.00 5.32
CA CYS A 147 14.67 -5.54 6.26
C CYS A 147 15.17 -4.33 7.04
N GLN A 148 16.44 -4.36 7.44
CA GLN A 148 17.03 -3.24 8.15
C GLN A 148 17.08 -1.99 7.26
N SER A 149 17.51 -2.13 6.01
CA SER A 149 17.61 -0.97 5.13
C SER A 149 16.22 -0.39 4.81
N TRP A 150 15.22 -1.26 4.69
CA TRP A 150 13.83 -0.84 4.51
C TRP A 150 13.39 0.06 5.66
N HIS A 151 13.63 -0.40 6.88
CA HIS A 151 13.25 0.39 8.05
C HIS A 151 14.15 1.60 8.27
N ASP A 152 15.42 1.52 7.91
CA ASP A 152 16.30 2.70 7.99
C ASP A 152 15.82 3.80 7.06
N THR A 153 15.36 3.44 5.86
CA THR A 153 14.78 4.43 4.96
C THR A 153 13.50 5.02 5.54
N ALA A 154 12.64 4.16 6.14
CA ALA A 154 11.43 4.66 6.77
C ALA A 154 11.76 5.64 7.91
N LYS A 155 12.78 5.33 8.71
CA LYS A 155 13.22 6.23 9.78
C LYS A 155 13.67 7.57 9.22
N ALA A 156 14.45 7.53 8.15
CA ALA A 156 14.95 8.77 7.53
C ALA A 156 13.81 9.61 6.96
N ILE A 157 12.81 8.98 6.38
CA ILE A 157 11.63 9.70 5.87
C ILE A 157 10.90 10.41 7.02
N CYS A 158 10.75 9.74 8.14
CA CYS A 158 9.97 10.27 9.27
C CYS A 158 10.72 11.32 10.08
N ALA A 159 12.05 11.26 10.12
CA ALA A 159 12.84 12.07 11.05
C ALA A 159 12.56 13.57 10.95
N PRO A 160 12.42 14.18 9.76
CA PRO A 160 12.16 15.62 9.72
C PRO A 160 10.82 16.02 10.31
N PHE A 161 9.92 15.08 10.54
CA PHE A 161 8.56 15.38 10.97
C PHE A 161 8.34 15.20 12.48
N GLY A 162 9.31 14.61 13.16
CA GLY A 162 9.24 14.45 14.61
C GLY A 162 9.84 13.15 15.06
N GLU A 163 10.29 13.17 16.29
CA GLU A 163 10.98 11.99 16.86
C GLU A 163 10.05 10.79 17.00
N UNK A 164 8.93 10.88 16.99
CA UNK A 164 8.08 9.88 17.27
C UNK A 164 7.41 9.35 16.14
N VAL A 165 7.52 9.98 15.22
CA VAL A 165 6.72 9.62 14.03
C VAL A 165 7.02 8.20 13.55
N TYR A 166 8.28 7.87 13.37
CA TYR A 166 8.60 6.51 12.91
C TYR A 166 8.09 5.46 13.90
N ALA A 167 8.36 5.62 15.18
CA ALA A 167 7.95 4.62 16.16
C ALA A 167 6.43 4.43 16.17
N GLU A 168 5.69 5.53 16.10
CA GLU A 168 4.23 5.46 16.10
C GLU A 168 3.69 4.79 14.86
N HIS A 169 4.21 5.18 13.70
CA HIS A 169 3.67 4.66 12.44
C HIS A 169 4.16 3.24 12.15
N LYS A 170 5.33 2.89 12.66
CA LYS A 170 5.81 1.50 12.57
C LYS A 170 4.94 0.59 13.45
N ALA A 171 4.64 1.02 14.67
CA ALA A 171 3.80 0.22 15.56
C ALA A 171 2.39 0.06 15.01
N TRP A 172 1.84 1.12 14.41
CA TRP A 172 0.52 1.06 13.79
C TRP A 172 0.53 0.07 12.62
N CYS A 173 1.60 0.09 11.82
CA CYS A 173 1.77 -0.83 10.70
C CYS A 173 1.77 -2.28 11.19
N ASP A 174 2.53 -2.56 12.24
CA ASP A 174 2.59 -3.91 12.80
C ASP A 174 1.22 -4.39 13.25
N LYS A 175 0.46 -3.51 13.88
CA LYS A 175 -0.87 -3.86 14.37
C LYS A 175 -1.86 -4.04 13.21
N TYR A 176 -1.82 -3.14 12.23
CA TYR A 176 -2.79 -3.16 11.14
C TYR A 176 -2.64 -4.40 10.26
N PHE A 177 -1.40 -4.77 9.92
CA PHE A 177 -1.15 -5.86 8.97
C PHE A 177 -0.99 -7.22 9.65
N PHE A 178 -1.52 -7.37 10.83
CA PHE A 178 -1.50 -8.64 11.54
C PHE A 178 -2.67 -9.51 11.10
N LEU A 179 -2.41 -10.83 10.93
CA LEU A 179 -3.45 -11.80 10.59
C LEU A 179 -3.85 -12.55 11.85
N PRO A 180 -4.95 -12.17 12.51
CA PRO A 180 -5.29 -12.81 13.79
C PRO A 180 -5.53 -14.32 13.67
N HIS A 181 -6.15 -14.77 12.58
CA HIS A 181 -6.48 -16.19 12.43
C HIS A 181 -5.24 -17.05 12.16
N ARG A 182 -4.11 -16.42 11.83
CA ARG A 182 -2.84 -17.13 11.66
C ARG A 182 -1.86 -16.81 12.78
N ASN A 183 -2.16 -15.78 13.58
CA ASN A 183 -1.26 -15.30 14.62
C ASN A 183 0.11 -14.94 14.05
N GLU A 184 0.11 -14.19 12.94
CA GLU A 184 1.35 -13.76 12.30
C GLU A 184 1.15 -12.42 11.60
N THR A 185 2.25 -11.69 11.40
CA THR A 185 2.22 -10.46 10.62
C THR A 185 2.25 -10.80 9.13
N ARG A 186 1.70 -9.89 8.31
CA ARG A 186 1.74 -10.08 6.87
C ARG A 186 3.17 -10.05 6.33
N GLY A 187 4.01 -9.25 6.95
CA GLY A 187 5.42 -9.15 6.58
C GLY A 187 6.21 -8.49 7.68
N VAL A 188 7.26 -7.77 7.32
CA VAL A 188 8.14 -7.14 8.31
C VAL A 188 7.76 -5.68 8.59
N GLY A 189 6.63 -5.24 8.05
CA GLY A 189 6.11 -3.93 8.38
C GLY A 189 6.72 -2.81 7.57
N GLY A 190 6.69 -1.66 8.16
CA GLY A 190 7.10 -0.40 7.56
C GLY A 190 6.38 0.73 8.26
N LEU A 191 5.55 1.46 7.52
CA LEU A 191 4.80 2.61 8.06
C LEU A 191 3.32 2.45 7.74
N PHE A 192 2.47 2.84 8.69
CA PHE A 192 1.04 2.96 8.45
C PHE A 192 0.49 4.10 9.30
N PHE A 193 -0.34 4.94 8.69
CA PHE A 193 -1.00 6.02 9.43
C PHE A 193 -2.32 6.35 8.73
N ASP A 194 -3.24 6.90 9.52
CA ASP A 194 -4.54 7.31 9.01
C ASP A 194 -5.01 8.49 9.84
N ASP A 195 -6.05 9.17 9.37
CA ASP A 195 -6.63 10.31 10.06
C ASP A 195 -5.57 11.38 10.40
N LEU A 196 -4.55 11.52 9.55
CA LEU A 196 -3.45 12.43 9.84
C LEU A 196 -3.87 13.86 9.54
N ASN A 197 -4.10 14.65 10.58
CA ASN A 197 -4.38 16.08 10.43
C ASN A 197 -4.00 16.88 11.68
N HIS A 198 -3.13 16.30 12.53
CA HIS A 198 -2.76 16.98 13.78
C HIS A 198 -1.62 17.99 13.58
N TRP A 199 -1.04 18.05 12.40
CA TRP A 199 -0.13 19.12 12.01
C TRP A 199 -0.85 20.05 11.06
N GLU A 200 -0.24 21.20 10.74
CA GLU A 200 -0.73 22.06 9.68
C GLU A 200 -0.79 21.29 8.36
N PHE A 201 -1.71 21.69 7.49
CA PHE A 201 -1.91 21.02 6.22
C PHE A 201 -0.60 20.84 5.44
N ASP A 202 0.18 21.91 5.33
CA ASP A 202 1.40 21.85 4.53
C ASP A 202 2.38 20.80 5.08
N LYS A 203 2.49 20.69 6.40
CA LYS A 203 3.39 19.69 6.99
C LYS A 203 2.86 18.27 6.74
N CYS A 204 1.55 18.07 6.88
CA CYS A 204 0.95 16.77 6.59
C CYS A 204 1.18 16.39 5.12
N PHE A 205 0.98 17.37 4.23
CA PHE A 205 1.19 17.12 2.80
C PHE A 205 2.66 16.82 2.51
N ASP A 206 3.59 17.53 3.14
CA ASP A 206 5.02 17.25 2.97
C ASP A 206 5.35 15.84 3.43
N TYR A 207 4.73 15.37 4.51
CA TYR A 207 4.95 14.01 4.99
C TYR A 207 4.45 12.98 3.97
N ILE A 208 3.25 13.20 3.43
CA ILE A 208 2.70 12.33 2.38
C ILE A 208 3.63 12.26 1.18
N LYS A 209 4.18 13.43 0.79
CA LYS A 209 5.12 13.46 -0.33
C LYS A 209 6.37 12.64 -0.01
N ALA A 210 6.89 12.79 1.21
CA ALA A 210 8.09 12.07 1.61
C ALA A 210 7.86 10.55 1.62
N VAL A 211 6.70 10.12 2.13
CA VAL A 211 6.37 8.69 2.15
C VAL A 211 6.21 8.15 0.73
N GLY A 212 5.46 8.85 -0.11
CA GLY A 212 5.22 8.39 -1.47
C GLY A 212 6.50 8.31 -2.28
N GLU A 213 7.29 9.39 -2.25
CA GLU A 213 8.53 9.43 -3.00
C GLU A 213 9.58 8.49 -2.41
N GLY A 214 9.50 8.22 -1.12
CA GLY A 214 10.44 7.34 -0.45
C GLY A 214 10.25 5.87 -0.73
N TYR A 215 9.09 5.49 -1.24
CA TYR A 215 8.83 4.08 -1.50
C TYR A 215 9.85 3.44 -2.43
N CYS A 216 10.09 4.03 -3.59
CA CYS A 216 11.08 3.47 -4.52
C CYS A 216 12.49 3.52 -3.94
N GLN A 217 12.81 4.57 -3.17
CA GLN A 217 14.11 4.64 -2.51
C GLN A 217 14.31 3.46 -1.55
N ALA A 218 13.24 3.05 -0.88
CA ALA A 218 13.32 1.93 0.06
C ALA A 218 13.34 0.59 -0.64
N TYR A 219 12.56 0.44 -1.72
CA TYR A 219 12.28 -0.85 -2.33
C TYR A 219 13.25 -1.26 -3.42
N LEU A 220 13.59 -0.35 -4.35
CA LEU A 220 14.36 -0.73 -5.52
C LEU A 220 15.76 -1.22 -5.21
N PRO A 221 16.47 -0.70 -4.20
CA PRO A 221 17.75 -1.31 -3.86
C PRO A 221 17.65 -2.78 -3.45
N ILE A 222 16.57 -3.13 -2.75
CA ILE A 222 16.33 -4.53 -2.38
C ILE A 222 16.12 -5.37 -3.63
N VAL A 223 15.28 -4.88 -4.54
CA VAL A 223 15.00 -5.59 -5.79
C VAL A 223 16.30 -5.80 -6.57
N SER A 224 17.11 -4.75 -6.71
CA SER A 224 18.35 -4.82 -7.47
C SER A 224 19.31 -5.86 -6.89
N ARG A 225 19.37 -5.96 -5.56
CA ARG A 225 20.27 -6.92 -4.92
C ARG A 225 19.82 -8.37 -5.10
N ARG A 226 18.51 -8.61 -5.21
CA ARG A 226 18.01 -9.99 -5.12
C ARG A 226 17.44 -10.56 -6.41
N LYS A 227 17.17 -9.73 -7.41
CA LYS A 227 16.44 -10.18 -8.60
C LYS A 227 17.17 -11.23 -9.42
N ASP A 228 18.49 -11.33 -9.29
CA ASP A 228 19.27 -12.29 -10.06
C ASP A 228 19.67 -13.52 -9.27
N ILE A 229 19.23 -13.69 -8.05
CA ILE A 229 19.53 -14.88 -7.26
C ILE A 229 18.86 -16.09 -7.92
N GLU A 230 19.61 -17.16 -8.09
CA GLU A 230 19.06 -18.39 -8.65
C GLU A 230 18.10 -19.04 -7.65
N TYR A 231 17.02 -19.60 -8.17
CA TYR A 231 16.06 -20.30 -7.33
C TYR A 231 15.45 -21.45 -8.14
N GLY A 232 14.85 -22.38 -7.42
CA GLY A 232 14.24 -23.53 -8.04
C GLY A 232 12.78 -23.67 -7.64
N GLU A 233 12.24 -24.85 -7.92
CA GLU A 233 10.84 -25.13 -7.67
C GLU A 233 10.50 -25.03 -6.19
N ARG A 234 11.41 -25.45 -5.31
CA ARG A 234 11.15 -25.38 -3.87
C ARG A 234 10.85 -23.96 -3.43
N GLU A 235 11.69 -23.03 -3.86
CA GLU A 235 11.50 -21.63 -3.46
C GLU A 235 10.24 -21.05 -4.08
N ARG A 236 9.96 -21.39 -5.34
CA ARG A 236 8.76 -20.90 -6.01
C ARG A 236 7.51 -21.41 -5.31
N GLU A 237 7.47 -22.70 -4.96
CA GLU A 237 6.31 -23.27 -4.29
C GLU A 237 6.05 -22.61 -2.93
N PHE A 238 7.12 -22.33 -2.19
CA PHE A 238 6.96 -21.64 -0.91
C PHE A 238 6.43 -20.24 -1.10
N GLN A 239 6.94 -19.52 -2.10
CA GLN A 239 6.43 -18.20 -2.44
C GLN A 239 4.93 -18.23 -2.72
N LEU A 240 4.49 -19.18 -3.56
CA LEU A 240 3.08 -19.30 -3.89
C LEU A 240 2.24 -19.60 -2.65
N TYR A 241 2.75 -20.45 -1.78
CA TYR A 241 2.06 -20.77 -0.53
C TYR A 241 1.95 -19.53 0.35
N ARG A 242 3.04 -18.80 0.53
CA ARG A 242 3.00 -17.61 1.37
C ARG A 242 2.16 -16.50 0.75
N ARG A 243 2.05 -16.44 -0.57
CA ARG A 243 1.13 -15.49 -1.21
C ARG A 243 -0.32 -15.73 -0.78
N GLY A 244 -0.66 -16.97 -0.38
CA GLY A 244 -1.99 -17.22 0.16
C GLY A 244 -2.29 -16.38 1.40
N ARG A 245 -1.29 -16.18 2.24
CA ARG A 245 -1.47 -15.31 3.42
C ARG A 245 -1.74 -13.86 3.01
N TYR A 246 -1.07 -13.40 1.97
CA TYR A 246 -1.28 -12.07 1.45
C TYR A 246 -2.72 -11.91 0.95
N VAL A 247 -3.20 -12.90 0.22
CA VAL A 247 -4.58 -12.91 -0.27
C VAL A 247 -5.56 -12.90 0.91
N GLU A 248 -5.29 -13.72 1.92
CA GLU A 248 -6.16 -13.77 3.10
C GLU A 248 -6.27 -12.41 3.76
N PHE A 249 -5.14 -11.73 3.96
CA PHE A 249 -5.21 -10.42 4.59
C PHE A 249 -6.02 -9.45 3.73
N ASN A 250 -5.70 -9.37 2.45
CA ASN A 250 -6.33 -8.37 1.60
C ASN A 250 -7.83 -8.59 1.46
N LEU A 251 -8.29 -9.83 1.42
CA LEU A 251 -9.71 -10.09 1.23
C LEU A 251 -10.50 -10.13 2.53
N VAL A 252 -9.87 -10.44 3.65
CA VAL A 252 -10.61 -10.63 4.89
C VAL A 252 -10.44 -9.47 5.86
N TYR A 253 -9.26 -8.85 5.89
CA TYR A 253 -8.96 -7.86 6.93
C TYR A 253 -8.68 -6.45 6.40
N ASP A 254 -8.34 -6.29 5.13
CA ASP A 254 -7.99 -4.95 4.66
C ASP A 254 -9.23 -4.08 4.55
N ARG A 255 -9.27 -3.03 5.37
CA ARG A 255 -10.46 -2.19 5.46
C ARG A 255 -10.77 -1.47 4.15
N GLY A 256 -9.74 -1.06 3.44
CA GLY A 256 -9.95 -0.39 2.15
C GLY A 256 -10.56 -1.31 1.12
N THR A 257 -10.07 -2.55 1.04
CA THR A 257 -10.63 -3.55 0.13
C THR A 257 -12.08 -3.85 0.49
N LEU A 258 -12.35 -4.11 1.76
CA LEU A 258 -13.71 -4.43 2.20
C LEU A 258 -14.66 -3.27 1.93
N PHE A 259 -14.26 -2.06 2.29
CA PHE A 259 -15.10 -0.90 2.05
C PHE A 259 -15.35 -0.70 0.56
N GLY A 260 -14.31 -0.81 -0.25
CA GLY A 260 -14.45 -0.62 -1.70
C GLY A 260 -15.41 -1.62 -2.32
N LEU A 261 -15.27 -2.89 -1.97
CA LEU A 261 -16.15 -3.92 -2.54
C LEU A 261 -17.59 -3.73 -2.06
N GLN A 262 -17.77 -3.39 -0.78
CA GLN A 262 -19.10 -3.21 -0.21
C GLN A 262 -19.81 -1.95 -0.73
N SER A 263 -19.04 -0.91 -1.03
CA SER A 263 -19.63 0.37 -1.46
C SER A 263 -19.79 0.48 -2.98
N GLY A 264 -19.50 -0.57 -3.72
CA GLY A 264 -19.63 -0.54 -5.17
C GLY A 264 -18.45 0.08 -5.88
N GLY A 265 -17.28 0.05 -5.28
CA GLY A 265 -16.06 0.53 -5.93
C GLY A 265 -15.70 -0.30 -7.15
N ARG A 266 -14.73 0.19 -7.92
CA ARG A 266 -14.34 -0.46 -9.16
C ARG A 266 -13.57 -1.75 -8.84
N THR A 267 -14.22 -2.89 -9.05
CA THR A 267 -13.70 -4.20 -8.67
C THR A 267 -12.32 -4.48 -9.27
N GLU A 268 -12.14 -4.19 -10.57
CA GLU A 268 -10.87 -4.48 -11.22
C GLU A 268 -9.71 -3.69 -10.59
N SER A 269 -9.97 -2.44 -10.21
CA SER A 269 -8.94 -1.62 -9.56
C SER A 269 -8.66 -2.08 -8.14
N ILE A 270 -9.66 -2.59 -7.45
CA ILE A 270 -9.50 -3.07 -6.09
C ILE A 270 -8.70 -4.39 -6.08
N LEU A 271 -9.07 -5.33 -6.95
CA LEU A 271 -8.47 -6.67 -6.92
C LEU A 271 -7.16 -6.76 -7.71
N MET A 272 -6.71 -5.65 -8.31
CA MET A 272 -5.41 -5.67 -8.99
C MET A 272 -4.24 -5.83 -8.01
N SER A 273 -4.51 -5.77 -6.71
CA SER A 273 -3.50 -6.01 -5.68
C SER A 273 -3.20 -7.50 -5.46
N MET A 274 -4.02 -8.38 -6.02
CA MET A 274 -3.84 -9.81 -5.82
C MET A 274 -2.62 -10.32 -6.60
N PRO A 275 -1.91 -11.32 -6.07
CA PRO A 275 -0.88 -11.97 -6.88
C PRO A 275 -1.53 -12.79 -8.00
N PRO A 276 -0.80 -13.03 -9.11
CA PRO A 276 -1.40 -13.79 -10.20
C PRO A 276 -1.58 -15.27 -9.88
N LEU A 277 -0.77 -15.78 -8.95
CA LEU A 277 -0.84 -17.18 -8.52
C LEU A 277 -0.62 -17.23 -7.02
N ALA A 278 -1.34 -18.13 -6.36
CA ALA A 278 -1.17 -18.42 -4.95
C ALA A 278 -1.60 -19.86 -4.73
N ARG A 279 -1.20 -20.43 -3.62
CA ARG A 279 -1.65 -21.79 -3.30
C ARG A 279 -1.83 -21.93 -1.80
N TRP A 280 -2.66 -22.91 -1.42
CA TRP A 280 -2.89 -23.27 -0.03
C TRP A 280 -2.54 -24.71 0.18
N GLU A 281 -2.08 -25.04 1.39
CA GLU A 281 -1.73 -26.40 1.76
C GLU A 281 -2.28 -26.66 3.15
N TYR A 282 -3.01 -27.75 3.30
CA TYR A 282 -3.63 -28.06 4.58
C TYR A 282 -2.52 -28.39 5.61
N ARG A 283 -2.53 -27.66 6.71
CA ARG A 283 -1.63 -27.87 7.85
C ARG A 283 -0.15 -27.85 7.46
N TYR A 284 0.22 -26.89 6.62
CA TYR A 284 1.63 -26.72 6.24
C TYR A 284 2.48 -26.39 7.47
N GLU A 285 3.61 -27.07 7.61
CA GLU A 285 4.62 -26.74 8.63
C GLU A 285 5.99 -26.75 7.95
N PRO A 286 6.77 -25.70 8.09
CA PRO A 286 8.11 -25.69 7.49
C PRO A 286 9.02 -26.69 8.22
N GLU A 287 9.88 -27.33 7.44
CA GLU A 287 10.84 -28.26 7.99
C GLU A 287 11.87 -27.51 8.83
N ALA A 288 12.16 -28.03 10.03
CA ALA A 288 13.10 -27.38 10.94
C ALA A 288 14.48 -27.24 10.28
N GLY A 289 15.13 -26.11 10.54
CA GLY A 289 16.47 -25.87 10.03
C GLY A 289 16.53 -25.34 8.60
N THR A 290 15.36 -24.95 8.05
CA THR A 290 15.31 -24.45 6.66
C THR A 290 15.08 -22.93 6.62
N UNK A 291 15.19 -22.40 5.62
CA UNK A 291 14.96 -21.15 5.40
C UNK A 291 13.61 -20.83 5.59
N GLU A 292 12.83 -21.69 5.06
CA GLU A 292 11.40 -21.51 5.26
C GLU A 292 11.05 -21.41 6.74
N ALA A 293 11.63 -22.27 7.55
CA ALA A 293 11.38 -22.21 8.99
C ALA A 293 11.89 -20.92 9.62
N GLU A 294 12.97 -20.39 9.11
CA GLU A 294 13.52 -19.14 9.62
C GLU A 294 12.53 -17.99 9.45
N LEU A 295 11.80 -17.93 8.33
CA LEU A 295 10.76 -16.94 8.17
C LEU A 295 9.78 -16.98 9.34
N TYR A 296 9.31 -18.18 9.68
CA TYR A 296 8.35 -18.36 10.76
C TYR A 296 8.94 -18.00 12.11
N GLU A 297 10.18 -18.38 12.34
CA GLU A 297 10.80 -18.20 13.67
C GLU A 297 11.17 -16.75 13.94
N ARG A 298 11.58 -15.99 12.92
CA ARG A 298 12.21 -14.69 13.15
C ARG A 298 11.48 -13.50 12.54
N TYR A 299 10.56 -13.69 11.60
CA TYR A 299 10.07 -12.57 10.80
C TYR A 299 8.55 -12.37 10.81
N LEU A 300 7.79 -13.28 11.41
CA LEU A 300 6.33 -13.19 11.37
C LEU A 300 5.72 -12.60 12.64
N LYS A 301 6.53 -11.96 13.47
CA LYS A 301 6.08 -11.20 14.62
C LYS A 301 6.71 -9.82 14.58
N PRO A 302 6.06 -8.81 15.16
CA PRO A 302 6.68 -7.48 15.22
C PRO A 302 8.03 -7.53 15.93
N ARG A 303 8.98 -6.77 15.39
CA ARG A 303 10.28 -6.68 16.03
C ARG A 303 10.90 -5.31 15.77
N GLU A 304 11.88 -4.97 16.57
CA GLU A 304 12.60 -3.70 16.42
C GLU A 304 13.64 -3.81 15.30
N TRP A 305 13.78 -2.72 14.58
CA TRP A 305 14.76 -2.65 13.49
C TRP A 305 15.73 -1.48 13.66
#